data_d5bca3de7c34a0299f4b68bbf049d99d
#
_entry.id   d5bca3de7c34a0299f4b68bbf049d99d
#
_cell.length_a   1.000
_cell.length_b   1.000
_cell.length_c   1.000
_cell.angle_alpha   90.00
_cell.angle_beta   90.00
_cell.angle_gamma   90.00
#
_symmetry.space_group_name_H-M   'P 1'
#
loop_
_entity.id
_entity.type
_entity.pdbx_description
1 polymer ?
#
loop_
_entity_poly.entity_id
_entity_poly.type
_entity_poly.pdbx_seq_one_letter_code
_entity_poly.pdbx_strand_id
1 'polypeptide(L)'
;MAFDAAGFEPIAISCLQACPLDVSLHPAIVDFDRFSDVVVTSPETAHLLIDAILGRWTQWPDSQTFWAVGPGTAQILNSEIRSVREGSEPGSSSLIEQMQREVHAQSRIVVASGQGSGRQFDGLNQLVDDPVVHLELFALESCLQPSDLDVSEITAIVHGSAALLKAFVDTAVSQRVDITPTLHFVTSSDAKEQLPSGSRYYQINAPTSDAVALAMQGEPSVKA
;
A
#
# COMPACT_ATOMS: atom_id res chain seq x y z
N MET A 1 -6.79 22.12 -2.51
CA MET A 1 -5.78 21.04 -2.41
C MET A 1 -4.39 21.64 -2.62
N ALA A 2 -3.32 20.94 -2.21
CA ALA A 2 -1.95 21.49 -2.28
C ALA A 2 -1.47 21.82 -3.72
N PHE A 3 -1.93 21.07 -4.72
CA PHE A 3 -1.60 21.33 -6.13
C PHE A 3 -2.24 22.59 -6.68
N ASP A 4 -3.45 22.95 -6.26
CA ASP A 4 -4.11 24.22 -6.68
C ASP A 4 -3.28 25.44 -6.24
N ALA A 5 -2.69 25.38 -5.03
CA ALA A 5 -1.85 26.46 -4.51
C ALA A 5 -0.55 26.65 -5.31
N ALA A 6 -0.10 25.59 -6.02
CA ALA A 6 1.08 25.62 -6.90
C ALA A 6 0.75 25.99 -8.36
N GLY A 7 -0.50 26.33 -8.67
CA GLY A 7 -0.96 26.73 -10.01
C GLY A 7 -1.24 25.56 -10.97
N PHE A 8 -1.40 24.35 -10.45
CA PHE A 8 -1.83 23.17 -11.20
C PHE A 8 -3.34 22.97 -11.06
N GLU A 9 -3.98 22.49 -12.10
CA GLU A 9 -5.35 21.96 -12.07
C GLU A 9 -5.30 20.45 -11.94
N PRO A 10 -5.45 19.88 -10.71
CA PRO A 10 -5.26 18.47 -10.49
C PRO A 10 -6.50 17.67 -10.88
N ILE A 11 -6.31 16.61 -11.64
CA ILE A 11 -7.32 15.59 -11.95
C ILE A 11 -6.91 14.29 -11.24
N ALA A 12 -7.78 13.75 -10.38
CA ALA A 12 -7.54 12.48 -9.72
C ALA A 12 -8.03 11.32 -10.58
N ILE A 13 -7.14 10.38 -10.88
CA ILE A 13 -7.47 9.16 -11.64
C ILE A 13 -7.22 7.96 -10.74
N SER A 14 -8.25 7.13 -10.54
CA SER A 14 -8.14 5.86 -9.84
C SER A 14 -7.69 4.77 -10.82
N CYS A 15 -6.50 4.22 -10.60
CA CYS A 15 -5.95 3.15 -11.46
C CYS A 15 -6.18 1.75 -10.87
N LEU A 16 -6.27 1.65 -9.54
CA LEU A 16 -6.44 0.38 -8.81
C LEU A 16 -7.55 0.53 -7.78
N GLN A 17 -8.27 -0.56 -7.59
CA GLN A 17 -9.22 -0.72 -6.48
C GLN A 17 -8.87 -1.97 -5.68
N ALA A 18 -9.14 -1.92 -4.37
CA ALA A 18 -9.05 -3.08 -3.51
C ALA A 18 -10.32 -3.93 -3.71
N CYS A 19 -10.15 -5.17 -4.16
CA CYS A 19 -11.22 -6.15 -4.29
C CYS A 19 -11.09 -7.14 -3.12
N PRO A 20 -12.02 -7.13 -2.14
CA PRO A 20 -11.96 -8.01 -0.98
C PRO A 20 -11.93 -9.48 -1.40
N LEU A 21 -11.12 -10.28 -0.71
CA LEU A 21 -11.07 -11.72 -0.85
C LEU A 21 -11.99 -12.37 0.20
N ASP A 22 -12.61 -13.48 -0.16
CA ASP A 22 -13.36 -14.26 0.83
C ASP A 22 -12.40 -15.03 1.75
N VAL A 23 -12.25 -14.53 2.95
CA VAL A 23 -11.40 -15.11 4.00
C VAL A 23 -12.19 -15.77 5.13
N SER A 24 -13.50 -15.91 4.99
CA SER A 24 -14.40 -16.41 6.04
C SER A 24 -14.02 -17.79 6.58
N LEU A 25 -13.41 -18.63 5.74
CA LEU A 25 -12.91 -19.97 6.10
C LEU A 25 -11.37 -20.02 6.22
N HIS A 26 -10.68 -18.89 6.12
CA HIS A 26 -9.22 -18.88 6.29
C HIS A 26 -8.86 -19.27 7.72
N PRO A 27 -7.89 -20.19 7.93
CA PRO A 27 -7.52 -20.66 9.27
C PRO A 27 -7.20 -19.52 10.25
N ALA A 28 -6.57 -18.44 9.77
CA ALA A 28 -6.26 -17.29 10.61
C ALA A 28 -7.50 -16.50 11.08
N ILE A 29 -8.64 -16.60 10.40
CA ILE A 29 -9.91 -16.00 10.85
C ILE A 29 -10.68 -16.99 11.72
N VAL A 30 -10.68 -18.28 11.35
CA VAL A 30 -11.39 -19.32 12.10
C VAL A 30 -10.82 -19.51 13.50
N ASP A 31 -9.51 -19.53 13.62
CA ASP A 31 -8.74 -19.76 14.84
C ASP A 31 -8.00 -18.47 15.29
N PHE A 32 -8.63 -17.30 15.11
CA PHE A 32 -7.97 -16.00 15.32
C PHE A 32 -7.45 -15.81 16.76
N ASP A 33 -8.12 -16.42 17.74
CA ASP A 33 -7.73 -16.41 19.16
C ASP A 33 -6.40 -17.13 19.47
N ARG A 34 -5.87 -17.90 18.50
CA ARG A 34 -4.57 -18.58 18.64
C ARG A 34 -3.37 -17.65 18.36
N PHE A 35 -3.59 -16.51 17.72
CA PHE A 35 -2.52 -15.56 17.46
C PHE A 35 -2.34 -14.62 18.64
N SER A 36 -1.09 -14.37 19.00
CA SER A 36 -0.72 -13.37 20.01
C SER A 36 -0.45 -12.00 19.41
N ASP A 37 0.01 -11.99 18.15
CA ASP A 37 0.50 -10.80 17.47
C ASP A 37 -0.11 -10.69 16.07
N VAL A 38 -0.72 -9.55 15.77
CA VAL A 38 -1.43 -9.28 14.52
C VAL A 38 -0.83 -8.06 13.84
N VAL A 39 -0.11 -8.26 12.76
CA VAL A 39 0.44 -7.16 11.95
C VAL A 39 -0.61 -6.71 10.94
N VAL A 40 -0.86 -5.40 10.86
CA VAL A 40 -1.83 -4.79 9.94
C VAL A 40 -1.12 -3.76 9.07
N THR A 41 -1.10 -4.01 7.76
CA THR A 41 -0.18 -3.31 6.86
C THR A 41 -0.69 -2.00 6.28
N SER A 42 -2.02 -1.76 6.30
CA SER A 42 -2.62 -0.55 5.72
C SER A 42 -3.99 -0.24 6.32
N PRO A 43 -4.52 0.99 6.16
CA PRO A 43 -5.88 1.35 6.54
C PRO A 43 -6.94 0.43 5.94
N GLU A 44 -6.84 0.10 4.66
CA GLU A 44 -7.76 -0.81 3.96
C GLU A 44 -7.73 -2.21 4.60
N THR A 45 -6.53 -2.70 4.89
CA THR A 45 -6.35 -3.97 5.61
C THR A 45 -7.04 -3.96 6.98
N ALA A 46 -6.95 -2.83 7.71
CA ALA A 46 -7.57 -2.70 9.03
C ALA A 46 -9.09 -2.82 8.95
N HIS A 47 -9.74 -2.12 8.01
CA HIS A 47 -11.18 -2.22 7.81
C HIS A 47 -11.62 -3.64 7.47
N LEU A 48 -10.99 -4.26 6.47
CA LEU A 48 -11.34 -5.60 6.02
C LEU A 48 -11.08 -6.67 7.10
N LEU A 49 -10.02 -6.52 7.91
CA LEU A 49 -9.73 -7.41 9.02
C LEU A 49 -10.80 -7.30 10.12
N ILE A 50 -11.18 -6.09 10.49
CA ILE A 50 -12.24 -5.83 11.47
C ILE A 50 -13.54 -6.48 11.01
N ASP A 51 -13.95 -6.23 9.76
CA ASP A 51 -15.16 -6.82 9.18
C ASP A 51 -15.11 -8.35 9.16
N ALA A 52 -13.98 -8.95 8.78
CA ALA A 52 -13.81 -10.40 8.76
C ALA A 52 -13.90 -11.02 10.15
N ILE A 53 -13.30 -10.38 11.18
CA ILE A 53 -13.36 -10.85 12.55
C ILE A 53 -14.77 -10.71 13.13
N LEU A 54 -15.39 -9.53 13.00
CA LEU A 54 -16.75 -9.28 13.50
C LEU A 54 -17.82 -10.11 12.77
N GLY A 55 -17.58 -10.46 11.53
CA GLY A 55 -18.44 -11.38 10.76
C GLY A 55 -18.39 -12.83 11.27
N ARG A 56 -17.33 -13.22 11.98
CA ARG A 56 -17.11 -14.59 12.49
C ARG A 56 -17.27 -14.70 13.99
N TRP A 57 -16.74 -13.71 14.75
CA TRP A 57 -16.66 -13.75 16.21
C TRP A 57 -17.70 -12.81 16.83
N THR A 58 -18.44 -13.32 17.82
CA THR A 58 -19.47 -12.52 18.53
C THR A 58 -18.89 -11.52 19.52
N GLN A 59 -17.63 -11.72 19.90
CA GLN A 59 -16.86 -10.82 20.75
C GLN A 59 -15.46 -10.69 20.20
N TRP A 60 -14.89 -9.50 20.31
CA TRP A 60 -13.51 -9.26 19.94
C TRP A 60 -12.58 -10.04 20.87
N PRO A 61 -11.61 -10.80 20.34
CA PRO A 61 -10.61 -11.45 21.17
C PRO A 61 -9.68 -10.43 21.82
N ASP A 62 -9.56 -10.41 23.14
CA ASP A 62 -8.86 -9.38 23.91
C ASP A 62 -7.36 -9.66 24.15
N SER A 63 -6.86 -10.82 23.72
CA SER A 63 -5.52 -11.30 24.08
C SER A 63 -4.43 -10.92 23.09
N GLN A 64 -4.80 -10.34 21.93
CA GLN A 64 -3.86 -10.02 20.85
C GLN A 64 -3.24 -8.63 21.02
N THR A 65 -1.98 -8.53 20.63
CA THR A 65 -1.31 -7.25 20.36
C THR A 65 -1.39 -6.95 18.87
N PHE A 66 -1.93 -5.81 18.51
CA PHE A 66 -2.00 -5.34 17.13
C PHE A 66 -0.84 -4.41 16.82
N TRP A 67 -0.22 -4.63 15.66
CA TRP A 67 0.94 -3.90 15.18
C TRP A 67 0.56 -3.17 13.89
N ALA A 68 0.43 -1.85 13.95
CA ALA A 68 0.06 -1.02 12.80
C ALA A 68 1.31 -0.48 12.11
N VAL A 69 1.39 -0.62 10.78
CA VAL A 69 2.53 -0.13 9.98
C VAL A 69 2.60 1.41 9.96
N GLY A 70 1.49 2.08 10.19
CA GLY A 70 1.46 3.54 10.19
C GLY A 70 0.26 4.12 10.92
N PRO A 71 0.29 5.45 11.17
CA PRO A 71 -0.69 6.14 12.03
C PRO A 71 -2.13 6.05 11.50
N GLY A 72 -2.34 6.05 10.19
CA GLY A 72 -3.68 5.88 9.61
C GLY A 72 -4.27 4.50 9.91
N THR A 73 -3.44 3.45 9.89
CA THR A 73 -3.83 2.09 10.25
C THR A 73 -4.13 2.00 11.75
N ALA A 74 -3.26 2.57 12.58
CA ALA A 74 -3.44 2.59 14.02
C ALA A 74 -4.70 3.33 14.44
N GLN A 75 -5.02 4.45 13.79
CA GLN A 75 -6.24 5.22 14.07
C GLN A 75 -7.51 4.38 13.86
N ILE A 76 -7.57 3.59 12.78
CA ILE A 76 -8.71 2.70 12.50
C ILE A 76 -8.77 1.58 13.54
N LEU A 77 -7.65 0.92 13.83
CA LEU A 77 -7.62 -0.15 14.81
C LEU A 77 -7.99 0.34 16.21
N ASN A 78 -7.54 1.51 16.63
CA ASN A 78 -7.83 2.08 17.96
C ASN A 78 -9.32 2.42 18.19
N SER A 79 -10.15 2.47 17.12
CA SER A 79 -11.59 2.63 17.27
C SER A 79 -12.27 1.38 17.85
N GLU A 80 -11.67 0.19 17.63
CA GLU A 80 -12.25 -1.11 18.01
C GLU A 80 -11.36 -1.88 19.01
N ILE A 81 -10.06 -1.59 19.05
CA ILE A 81 -9.05 -2.42 19.72
C ILE A 81 -8.29 -1.60 20.76
N ARG A 82 -8.06 -2.19 21.95
CA ARG A 82 -7.38 -1.51 23.07
C ARG A 82 -5.86 -1.59 23.04
N SER A 83 -5.30 -2.61 22.36
CA SER A 83 -3.85 -2.88 22.37
C SER A 83 -3.28 -2.74 20.97
N VAL A 84 -3.10 -1.51 20.52
CA VAL A 84 -2.47 -1.20 19.21
C VAL A 84 -1.11 -0.57 19.45
N ARG A 85 -0.10 -1.07 18.75
CA ARG A 85 1.28 -0.57 18.75
C ARG A 85 1.68 -0.09 17.37
N GLU A 86 2.54 0.89 17.31
CA GLU A 86 3.09 1.46 16.10
C GLU A 86 4.62 1.43 16.17
N GLY A 87 5.29 1.41 15.01
CA GLY A 87 6.73 1.65 14.95
C GLY A 87 7.08 3.08 15.40
N SER A 88 8.33 3.32 15.79
CA SER A 88 8.81 4.66 16.15
C SER A 88 8.74 5.64 14.99
N GLU A 89 8.75 5.14 13.77
CA GLU A 89 8.55 5.87 12.52
C GLU A 89 7.57 5.11 11.62
N PRO A 90 6.85 5.81 10.72
CA PRO A 90 5.98 5.13 9.77
C PRO A 90 6.76 4.19 8.85
N GLY A 91 6.21 3.01 8.63
CA GLY A 91 6.76 2.02 7.71
C GLY A 91 7.07 0.66 8.36
N SER A 92 7.22 -0.35 7.50
CA SER A 92 7.40 -1.74 7.93
C SER A 92 8.74 -1.98 8.64
N SER A 93 9.81 -1.31 8.22
CA SER A 93 11.14 -1.52 8.79
C SER A 93 11.18 -1.16 10.28
N SER A 94 10.69 0.02 10.65
CA SER A 94 10.62 0.48 12.04
C SER A 94 9.73 -0.44 12.89
N LEU A 95 8.62 -0.90 12.33
CA LEU A 95 7.73 -1.82 13.02
C LEU A 95 8.41 -3.19 13.26
N ILE A 96 9.11 -3.73 12.27
CA ILE A 96 9.85 -4.98 12.39
C ILE A 96 10.94 -4.86 13.47
N GLU A 97 11.70 -3.76 13.49
CA GLU A 97 12.70 -3.52 14.53
C GLU A 97 12.11 -3.47 15.95
N GLN A 98 10.92 -2.91 16.10
CA GLN A 98 10.22 -2.90 17.37
C GLN A 98 9.72 -4.31 17.74
N MET A 99 9.11 -5.03 16.81
CA MET A 99 8.68 -6.42 17.03
C MET A 99 9.83 -7.33 17.42
N GLN A 100 11.02 -7.16 16.85
CA GLN A 100 12.22 -7.94 17.21
C GLN A 100 12.63 -7.81 18.69
N ARG A 101 12.23 -6.74 19.36
CA ARG A 101 12.52 -6.50 20.78
C ARG A 101 11.45 -7.04 21.72
N GLU A 102 10.23 -7.23 21.22
CA GLU A 102 9.06 -7.49 22.05
C GLU A 102 8.40 -8.85 21.80
N VAL A 103 8.55 -9.40 20.60
CA VAL A 103 8.03 -10.71 20.23
C VAL A 103 8.92 -11.82 20.80
N HIS A 104 8.30 -12.90 21.26
CA HIS A 104 8.97 -14.05 21.85
C HIS A 104 8.88 -15.28 20.94
N ALA A 105 9.73 -16.27 21.16
CA ALA A 105 9.76 -17.49 20.36
C ALA A 105 8.41 -18.22 20.29
N GLN A 106 7.60 -18.18 21.36
CA GLN A 106 6.27 -18.77 21.43
C GLN A 106 5.16 -17.89 20.85
N SER A 107 5.47 -16.67 20.40
CA SER A 107 4.48 -15.80 19.74
C SER A 107 4.01 -16.43 18.44
N ARG A 108 2.70 -16.34 18.21
CA ARG A 108 2.07 -16.71 16.94
C ARG A 108 1.66 -15.46 16.20
N ILE A 109 2.29 -15.24 15.07
CA ILE A 109 2.13 -14.01 14.29
C ILE A 109 1.25 -14.26 13.08
N VAL A 110 0.25 -13.39 12.88
CA VAL A 110 -0.47 -13.27 11.61
C VAL A 110 -0.19 -11.89 10.99
N VAL A 111 0.11 -11.87 9.70
CA VAL A 111 0.31 -10.65 8.91
C VAL A 111 -0.89 -10.47 8.00
N ALA A 112 -1.75 -9.53 8.34
CA ALA A 112 -2.89 -9.12 7.53
C ALA A 112 -2.45 -8.06 6.50
N SER A 113 -2.71 -8.32 5.21
CA SER A 113 -2.22 -7.47 4.11
C SER A 113 -3.07 -7.58 2.86
N GLY A 114 -2.82 -6.72 1.88
CA GLY A 114 -3.20 -6.98 0.51
C GLY A 114 -2.35 -8.10 -0.10
N GLN A 115 -2.83 -8.72 -1.15
CA GLN A 115 -2.20 -9.84 -1.82
C GLN A 115 -0.74 -9.54 -2.20
N GLY A 116 0.18 -10.40 -1.77
CA GLY A 116 1.62 -10.30 -2.01
C GLY A 116 2.35 -9.23 -1.22
N SER A 117 1.67 -8.34 -0.50
CA SER A 117 2.31 -7.21 0.20
C SER A 117 2.80 -7.53 1.61
N GLY A 118 2.45 -8.69 2.17
CA GLY A 118 2.87 -9.11 3.51
C GLY A 118 4.31 -9.67 3.60
N ARG A 119 4.93 -10.01 2.48
CA ARG A 119 6.23 -10.72 2.43
C ARG A 119 7.40 -9.98 3.08
N GLN A 120 7.32 -8.67 3.18
CA GLN A 120 8.32 -7.87 3.90
C GLN A 120 8.46 -8.27 5.39
N PHE A 121 7.47 -8.97 5.94
CA PHE A 121 7.48 -9.48 7.31
C PHE A 121 8.01 -10.92 7.44
N ASP A 122 8.40 -11.58 6.35
CA ASP A 122 8.94 -12.96 6.38
C ASP A 122 10.17 -13.11 7.29
N GLY A 123 10.93 -12.03 7.50
CA GLY A 123 12.04 -12.00 8.43
C GLY A 123 11.66 -12.30 9.88
N LEU A 124 10.39 -12.12 10.28
CA LEU A 124 9.89 -12.46 11.60
C LEU A 124 9.87 -13.98 11.86
N ASN A 125 9.88 -14.82 10.82
CA ASN A 125 10.03 -16.27 10.96
C ASN A 125 11.31 -16.70 11.70
N GLN A 126 12.32 -15.83 11.78
CA GLN A 126 13.55 -16.11 12.51
C GLN A 126 13.42 -15.90 14.03
N LEU A 127 12.32 -15.29 14.47
CA LEU A 127 12.09 -14.90 15.87
C LEU A 127 11.13 -15.84 16.59
N VAL A 128 10.34 -16.62 15.85
CA VAL A 128 9.23 -17.41 16.38
C VAL A 128 9.36 -18.88 16.01
N ASP A 129 8.83 -19.76 16.86
CA ASP A 129 8.89 -21.21 16.65
C ASP A 129 7.88 -21.68 15.58
N ASP A 130 6.69 -21.06 15.55
CA ASP A 130 5.65 -21.33 14.54
C ASP A 130 5.81 -20.40 13.34
N PRO A 131 5.56 -20.86 12.10
CA PRO A 131 5.65 -19.99 10.92
C PRO A 131 4.70 -18.79 10.99
N VAL A 132 5.17 -17.63 10.53
CA VAL A 132 4.32 -16.45 10.32
C VAL A 132 3.23 -16.78 9.30
N VAL A 133 1.99 -16.50 9.66
CA VAL A 133 0.83 -16.75 8.80
C VAL A 133 0.49 -15.48 8.02
N HIS A 134 0.35 -15.59 6.71
CA HIS A 134 -0.12 -14.49 5.86
C HIS A 134 -1.63 -14.59 5.64
N LEU A 135 -2.35 -13.51 5.97
CA LEU A 135 -3.78 -13.35 5.73
C LEU A 135 -3.96 -12.25 4.66
N GLU A 136 -4.15 -12.68 3.44
CA GLU A 136 -4.40 -11.76 2.32
C GLU A 136 -5.89 -11.42 2.27
N LEU A 137 -6.24 -10.14 2.48
CA LEU A 137 -7.62 -9.67 2.63
C LEU A 137 -8.20 -9.08 1.37
N PHE A 138 -7.37 -8.61 0.44
CA PHE A 138 -7.81 -8.06 -0.84
C PHE A 138 -6.76 -8.24 -1.92
N ALA A 139 -7.21 -8.30 -3.16
CA ALA A 139 -6.37 -8.12 -4.34
C ALA A 139 -6.50 -6.69 -4.87
N LEU A 140 -5.44 -6.16 -5.49
CA LEU A 140 -5.52 -4.91 -6.23
C LEU A 140 -5.85 -5.22 -7.68
N GLU A 141 -6.98 -4.71 -8.16
CA GLU A 141 -7.42 -4.87 -9.55
C GLU A 141 -7.44 -3.53 -10.27
N SER A 142 -7.13 -3.54 -11.57
CA SER A 142 -7.22 -2.33 -12.38
C SER A 142 -8.68 -1.90 -12.51
N CYS A 143 -8.97 -0.65 -12.16
CA CYS A 143 -10.29 -0.04 -12.33
C CYS A 143 -10.28 1.10 -13.36
N LEU A 144 -9.14 1.32 -14.02
CA LEU A 144 -8.97 2.38 -15.00
C LEU A 144 -9.83 2.13 -16.24
N GLN A 145 -10.69 3.07 -16.57
CA GLN A 145 -11.54 2.99 -17.76
C GLN A 145 -10.81 3.60 -18.98
N PRO A 146 -11.12 3.17 -20.22
CA PRO A 146 -10.53 3.75 -21.42
C PRO A 146 -10.73 5.27 -21.54
N SER A 147 -11.86 5.80 -21.07
CA SER A 147 -12.14 7.24 -21.03
C SER A 147 -11.20 8.03 -20.11
N ASP A 148 -10.63 7.37 -19.09
CA ASP A 148 -9.72 8.00 -18.14
C ASP A 148 -8.31 8.21 -18.74
N LEU A 149 -8.05 7.60 -19.89
CA LEU A 149 -6.77 7.69 -20.62
C LEU A 149 -6.76 8.77 -21.71
N ASP A 150 -7.72 9.68 -21.74
CA ASP A 150 -7.59 10.86 -22.59
C ASP A 150 -6.54 11.81 -22.00
N VAL A 151 -5.29 11.54 -22.37
CA VAL A 151 -4.13 12.32 -21.92
C VAL A 151 -3.82 13.51 -22.82
N SER A 152 -4.66 13.81 -23.80
CA SER A 152 -4.42 14.89 -24.79
C SER A 152 -4.27 16.26 -24.16
N GLU A 153 -4.96 16.52 -23.05
CA GLU A 153 -4.90 17.77 -22.29
C GLU A 153 -4.05 17.67 -21.02
N ILE A 154 -3.50 16.48 -20.72
CA ILE A 154 -2.70 16.24 -19.52
C ILE A 154 -1.24 16.55 -19.79
N THR A 155 -0.70 17.56 -19.13
CA THR A 155 0.71 17.95 -19.28
C THR A 155 1.66 17.09 -18.44
N ALA A 156 1.21 16.62 -17.28
CA ALA A 156 2.01 15.81 -16.37
C ALA A 156 1.17 14.86 -15.54
N ILE A 157 1.75 13.72 -15.15
CA ILE A 157 1.11 12.71 -14.30
C ILE A 157 2.01 12.43 -13.10
N VAL A 158 1.44 12.48 -11.90
CA VAL A 158 2.12 12.12 -10.65
C VAL A 158 1.69 10.72 -10.23
N HIS A 159 2.63 9.78 -10.19
CA HIS A 159 2.38 8.40 -9.81
C HIS A 159 2.70 8.20 -8.33
N GLY A 160 1.68 7.85 -7.53
CA GLY A 160 1.82 7.64 -6.09
C GLY A 160 2.63 6.39 -5.71
N SER A 161 2.72 5.41 -6.61
CA SER A 161 3.50 4.18 -6.41
C SER A 161 3.83 3.49 -7.73
N ALA A 162 4.77 2.53 -7.69
CA ALA A 162 5.10 1.69 -8.85
C ALA A 162 3.91 0.84 -9.31
N ALA A 163 3.08 0.35 -8.39
CA ALA A 163 1.88 -0.42 -8.73
C ALA A 163 0.84 0.40 -9.49
N LEU A 164 0.60 1.66 -9.08
CA LEU A 164 -0.30 2.58 -9.78
C LEU A 164 0.23 2.93 -11.18
N LEU A 165 1.54 3.20 -11.29
CA LEU A 165 2.16 3.44 -12.59
C LEU A 165 2.03 2.22 -13.49
N LYS A 166 2.31 1.02 -12.97
CA LYS A 166 2.18 -0.22 -13.77
C LYS A 166 0.76 -0.38 -14.30
N ALA A 167 -0.26 -0.26 -13.45
CA ALA A 167 -1.66 -0.35 -13.88
C ALA A 167 -2.00 0.68 -14.96
N PHE A 168 -1.53 1.92 -14.83
CA PHE A 168 -1.70 2.97 -15.82
C PHE A 168 -1.03 2.62 -17.14
N VAL A 169 0.24 2.21 -17.14
CA VAL A 169 1.00 1.83 -18.34
C VAL A 169 0.37 0.61 -19.02
N ASP A 170 0.04 -0.45 -18.27
CA ASP A 170 -0.58 -1.67 -18.82
C ASP A 170 -1.90 -1.33 -19.53
N THR A 171 -2.71 -0.44 -18.95
CA THR A 171 -3.97 0.01 -19.57
C THR A 171 -3.70 0.87 -20.80
N ALA A 172 -2.75 1.81 -20.75
CA ALA A 172 -2.37 2.62 -21.90
C ALA A 172 -1.91 1.76 -23.08
N VAL A 173 -1.06 0.75 -22.82
CA VAL A 173 -0.60 -0.21 -23.82
C VAL A 173 -1.79 -1.00 -24.41
N SER A 174 -2.69 -1.52 -23.57
CA SER A 174 -3.85 -2.29 -24.02
C SER A 174 -4.78 -1.46 -24.91
N GLN A 175 -4.92 -0.16 -24.63
CA GLN A 175 -5.76 0.79 -25.36
C GLN A 175 -5.01 1.47 -26.53
N ARG A 176 -3.72 1.19 -26.71
CA ARG A 176 -2.84 1.81 -27.72
C ARG A 176 -2.74 3.33 -27.58
N VAL A 177 -2.77 3.83 -26.36
CA VAL A 177 -2.57 5.23 -26.03
C VAL A 177 -1.08 5.50 -25.86
N ASP A 178 -0.54 6.47 -26.60
CA ASP A 178 0.85 6.91 -26.43
C ASP A 178 0.93 7.90 -25.28
N ILE A 179 1.62 7.49 -24.21
CA ILE A 179 1.85 8.29 -23.02
C ILE A 179 3.25 8.90 -22.96
N THR A 180 4.10 8.65 -23.95
CA THR A 180 5.49 9.14 -23.97
C THR A 180 5.61 10.68 -24.05
N PRO A 181 4.66 11.42 -24.68
CA PRO A 181 4.71 12.89 -24.69
C PRO A 181 4.43 13.50 -23.31
N THR A 182 3.71 12.79 -22.42
CA THR A 182 3.35 13.29 -21.10
C THR A 182 4.56 13.26 -20.17
N LEU A 183 4.66 14.24 -19.29
CA LEU A 183 5.70 14.27 -18.26
C LEU A 183 5.28 13.43 -17.06
N HIS A 184 6.15 12.51 -16.62
CA HIS A 184 5.87 11.60 -15.50
C HIS A 184 6.68 11.98 -14.26
N PHE A 185 6.02 11.99 -13.09
CA PHE A 185 6.67 12.08 -11.79
C PHE A 185 6.58 10.71 -11.10
N VAL A 186 7.72 10.11 -10.79
CA VAL A 186 7.82 8.76 -10.22
C VAL A 186 8.52 8.79 -8.87
N THR A 187 8.11 7.93 -7.94
CA THR A 187 8.59 7.94 -6.55
C THR A 187 9.71 6.95 -6.26
N SER A 188 10.06 6.08 -7.22
CA SER A 188 11.11 5.07 -7.03
C SER A 188 11.79 4.67 -8.34
N SER A 189 12.95 4.01 -8.22
CA SER A 189 13.64 3.42 -9.37
C SER A 189 12.81 2.31 -10.02
N ASP A 190 12.09 1.50 -9.23
CA ASP A 190 11.23 0.43 -9.75
C ASP A 190 10.06 1.02 -10.56
N ALA A 191 9.52 2.16 -10.13
CA ALA A 191 8.52 2.88 -10.90
C ALA A 191 9.09 3.38 -12.24
N LYS A 192 10.27 3.98 -12.24
CA LYS A 192 10.95 4.44 -13.46
C LYS A 192 11.09 3.33 -14.50
N GLU A 193 11.42 2.11 -14.08
CA GLU A 193 11.59 0.97 -14.98
C GLU A 193 10.29 0.54 -15.69
N GLN A 194 9.14 0.93 -15.18
CA GLN A 194 7.83 0.65 -15.77
C GLN A 194 7.47 1.59 -16.93
N LEU A 195 8.12 2.76 -17.03
CA LEU A 195 7.83 3.73 -18.09
C LEU A 195 8.24 3.20 -19.47
N PRO A 196 7.49 3.50 -20.53
CA PRO A 196 7.92 3.23 -21.90
C PRO A 196 9.23 3.92 -22.23
N SER A 197 10.02 3.36 -23.15
CA SER A 197 11.21 4.01 -23.70
C SER A 197 10.83 5.35 -24.36
N GLY A 198 11.65 6.37 -24.17
CA GLY A 198 11.39 7.72 -24.65
C GLY A 198 10.56 8.60 -23.71
N SER A 199 9.96 8.04 -22.65
CA SER A 199 9.20 8.84 -21.67
C SER A 199 10.10 9.83 -20.93
N ARG A 200 9.57 11.04 -20.72
CA ARG A 200 10.21 12.09 -19.90
C ARG A 200 9.73 11.96 -18.46
N TYR A 201 10.65 12.00 -17.49
CA TYR A 201 10.27 11.84 -16.10
C TYR A 201 11.15 12.64 -15.12
N TYR A 202 10.58 12.92 -13.94
CA TYR A 202 11.31 13.31 -12.74
C TYR A 202 11.16 12.23 -11.68
N GLN A 203 12.25 11.92 -10.99
CA GLN A 203 12.16 11.12 -9.77
C GLN A 203 11.99 12.06 -8.57
N ILE A 204 10.95 11.84 -7.79
CA ILE A 204 10.58 12.61 -6.59
C ILE A 204 10.56 11.73 -5.36
N ASN A 205 10.75 12.29 -4.18
CA ASN A 205 10.76 11.56 -2.91
C ASN A 205 9.35 11.27 -2.36
N ALA A 206 8.36 12.06 -2.78
CA ALA A 206 6.96 11.90 -2.38
C ALA A 206 6.03 12.49 -3.45
N PRO A 207 4.80 11.97 -3.61
CA PRO A 207 3.83 12.48 -4.59
C PRO A 207 3.10 13.73 -4.05
N THR A 208 3.87 14.78 -3.72
CA THR A 208 3.37 16.04 -3.17
C THR A 208 3.61 17.19 -4.13
N SER A 209 2.83 18.27 -4.00
CA SER A 209 2.97 19.48 -4.80
C SER A 209 4.36 20.12 -4.66
N ASP A 210 4.92 20.13 -3.44
CA ASP A 210 6.23 20.73 -3.17
C ASP A 210 7.34 19.93 -3.85
N ALA A 211 7.28 18.60 -3.79
CA ALA A 211 8.26 17.74 -4.46
C ALA A 211 8.18 17.87 -5.99
N VAL A 212 6.97 17.99 -6.55
CA VAL A 212 6.75 18.25 -7.98
C VAL A 212 7.32 19.63 -8.37
N ALA A 213 6.96 20.69 -7.64
CA ALA A 213 7.43 22.05 -7.90
C ALA A 213 8.96 22.15 -7.79
N LEU A 214 9.57 21.48 -6.82
CA LEU A 214 11.03 21.44 -6.68
C LEU A 214 11.69 20.71 -7.87
N ALA A 215 11.15 19.56 -8.26
CA ALA A 215 11.69 18.79 -9.39
C ALA A 215 11.63 19.54 -10.71
N MET A 216 10.58 20.33 -10.93
CA MET A 216 10.40 21.14 -12.15
C MET A 216 11.41 22.31 -12.29
N GLN A 217 12.22 22.61 -11.28
CA GLN A 217 13.32 23.58 -11.39
C GLN A 217 14.53 23.00 -12.15
N GLY A 218 14.60 21.69 -12.34
CA GLY A 218 15.61 20.99 -13.12
C GLY A 218 15.11 20.56 -14.49
N GLU A 219 15.94 19.82 -15.22
CA GLU A 219 15.53 19.18 -16.47
C GLU A 219 15.06 17.74 -16.24
N PRO A 220 14.00 17.27 -16.94
CA PRO A 220 13.52 15.89 -16.82
C PRO A 220 14.55 14.92 -17.45
N SER A 221 14.66 13.74 -16.83
CA SER A 221 15.35 12.60 -17.42
C SER A 221 14.51 11.98 -18.55
N VAL A 222 15.18 11.26 -19.46
CA VAL A 222 14.51 10.49 -20.51
C VAL A 222 14.78 9.01 -20.26
N LYS A 223 13.73 8.19 -20.33
CA LYS A 223 13.86 6.73 -20.23
C LYS A 223 14.54 6.18 -21.51
N ALA A 224 15.65 5.51 -21.35
CA ALA A 224 16.38 4.85 -22.42
C ALA A 224 15.60 3.63 -23.00
#